data_cff3b283145423ad5bda26dae48a7c9e
#
_entry.id   cff3b283145423ad5bda26dae48a7c9e
#
_cell.length_a   1.000
_cell.length_b   1.000
_cell.length_c   1.000
_cell.angle_alpha   90.00
_cell.angle_beta   90.00
_cell.angle_gamma   90.00
#
_symmetry.space_group_name_H-M   'P 1'
#
loop_
_entity.id
_entity.type
_entity.pdbx_description
1 polymer ?
#
loop_
_entity_poly.entity_id
_entity_poly.type
_entity_poly.pdbx_seq_one_letter_code
_entity_poly.pdbx_strand_id
1 'polypeptide(L)'
;MKIDDSEKSPGWKFSEQEILESQHVIEIGPKDIENNQVVVVRRDTREKIVVSLDEIATKLREILETIQQDMYNKAEEFLKAHIDTAVTMDEMKEKFAANRGFVKACWCGDPVCEGEVKYETGGAATRCLI
;
A
#
# COMPACT_ATOMS: atom_id res chain seq x y z
N MET A 1 -22.69 3.56 3.51
CA MET A 1 -22.82 2.09 3.69
C MET A 1 -23.81 1.57 2.65
N LYS A 2 -23.50 0.49 1.96
CA LYS A 2 -24.40 -0.22 1.02
C LYS A 2 -24.71 -1.59 1.63
N ILE A 3 -25.96 -2.00 1.60
CA ILE A 3 -26.39 -3.34 2.04
C ILE A 3 -26.57 -4.18 0.78
N ASP A 4 -26.02 -5.38 0.79
CA ASP A 4 -26.23 -6.39 -0.25
C ASP A 4 -27.05 -7.55 0.33
N ASP A 5 -28.34 -7.50 0.06
CA ASP A 5 -29.34 -8.51 0.44
C ASP A 5 -29.71 -9.46 -0.71
N SER A 6 -28.93 -9.43 -1.79
CA SER A 6 -29.13 -10.30 -2.95
C SER A 6 -29.00 -11.79 -2.58
N GLU A 7 -29.60 -12.67 -3.39
CA GLU A 7 -29.52 -14.13 -3.23
C GLU A 7 -28.18 -14.74 -3.73
N LYS A 8 -27.21 -13.88 -4.12
CA LYS A 8 -25.90 -14.33 -4.59
C LYS A 8 -25.08 -14.96 -3.45
N SER A 9 -24.17 -15.86 -3.82
CA SER A 9 -23.31 -16.51 -2.83
C SER A 9 -22.39 -15.50 -2.14
N PRO A 10 -22.00 -15.74 -0.87
CA PRO A 10 -21.08 -14.87 -0.14
C PRO A 10 -19.78 -14.59 -0.90
N GLY A 11 -19.19 -15.61 -1.52
CA GLY A 11 -17.95 -15.46 -2.31
C GLY A 11 -18.12 -14.52 -3.49
N TRP A 12 -19.26 -14.57 -4.19
CA TRP A 12 -19.57 -13.64 -5.27
C TRP A 12 -19.68 -12.20 -4.76
N LYS A 13 -20.40 -12.00 -3.65
CA LYS A 13 -20.57 -10.68 -3.01
C LYS A 13 -19.22 -10.09 -2.61
N PHE A 14 -18.32 -10.90 -2.04
CA PHE A 14 -16.97 -10.47 -1.71
C PHE A 14 -16.19 -10.02 -2.95
N SER A 15 -16.16 -10.83 -3.99
CA SER A 15 -15.45 -10.50 -5.23
C SER A 15 -15.98 -9.21 -5.87
N GLU A 16 -17.30 -9.00 -5.85
CA GLU A 16 -17.88 -7.76 -6.35
C GLU A 16 -17.44 -6.54 -5.52
N GLN A 17 -17.40 -6.65 -4.19
CA GLN A 17 -16.95 -5.56 -3.32
C GLN A 17 -15.45 -5.30 -3.43
N GLU A 18 -14.62 -6.32 -3.70
CA GLU A 18 -13.21 -6.15 -4.03
C GLU A 18 -13.02 -5.34 -5.32
N ILE A 19 -13.81 -5.63 -6.37
CA ILE A 19 -13.79 -4.88 -7.64
C ILE A 19 -14.25 -3.42 -7.44
N LEU A 20 -15.25 -3.20 -6.58
CA LEU A 20 -15.75 -1.87 -6.24
C LEU A 20 -14.85 -1.10 -5.25
N GLU A 21 -13.69 -1.65 -4.91
CA GLU A 21 -12.69 -1.04 -4.02
C GLU A 21 -13.21 -0.70 -2.61
N SER A 22 -14.16 -1.49 -2.09
CA SER A 22 -14.63 -1.32 -0.71
C SER A 22 -13.50 -1.55 0.29
N GLN A 23 -13.29 -0.62 1.22
CA GLN A 23 -12.16 -0.69 2.18
C GLN A 23 -12.34 -1.82 3.19
N HIS A 24 -13.56 -2.14 3.54
CA HIS A 24 -13.93 -3.25 4.41
C HIS A 24 -15.33 -3.76 4.06
N VAL A 25 -15.59 -5.02 4.41
CA VAL A 25 -16.88 -5.67 4.26
C VAL A 25 -17.36 -6.11 5.65
N ILE A 26 -18.63 -5.90 5.95
CA ILE A 26 -19.26 -6.37 7.20
C ILE A 26 -20.11 -7.59 6.87
N GLU A 27 -19.78 -8.72 7.49
CA GLU A 27 -20.55 -9.95 7.44
C GLU A 27 -21.47 -10.04 8.66
N ILE A 28 -22.72 -10.36 8.45
CA ILE A 28 -23.69 -10.59 9.52
C ILE A 28 -24.47 -11.86 9.21
N GLY A 29 -24.35 -12.87 10.07
CA GLY A 29 -25.12 -14.09 10.00
C GLY A 29 -26.08 -14.23 11.18
N PRO A 30 -27.00 -15.23 11.16
CA PRO A 30 -27.94 -15.46 12.27
C PRO A 30 -27.26 -15.63 13.64
N LYS A 31 -26.12 -16.36 13.66
CA LYS A 31 -25.34 -16.56 14.90
C LYS A 31 -24.67 -15.28 15.39
N ASP A 32 -24.30 -14.39 14.48
CA ASP A 32 -23.69 -13.12 14.85
C ASP A 32 -24.72 -12.21 15.50
N ILE A 33 -25.95 -12.20 14.98
CA ILE A 33 -27.08 -11.47 15.57
C ILE A 33 -27.40 -11.99 16.98
N GLU A 34 -27.46 -13.32 17.18
CA GLU A 34 -27.67 -13.92 18.49
C GLU A 34 -26.62 -13.51 19.53
N ASN A 35 -25.37 -13.33 19.09
CA ASN A 35 -24.24 -12.92 19.93
C ASN A 35 -24.03 -11.42 20.02
N ASN A 36 -24.89 -10.59 19.43
CA ASN A 36 -24.77 -9.14 19.34
C ASN A 36 -23.43 -8.68 18.74
N GLN A 37 -22.98 -9.36 17.68
CA GLN A 37 -21.68 -9.10 17.04
C GLN A 37 -21.80 -9.07 15.52
N VAL A 38 -20.73 -8.61 14.87
CA VAL A 38 -20.52 -8.67 13.41
C VAL A 38 -19.08 -9.02 13.11
N VAL A 39 -18.82 -9.50 11.91
CA VAL A 39 -17.45 -9.74 11.44
C VAL A 39 -17.09 -8.68 10.41
N VAL A 40 -16.08 -7.88 10.71
CA VAL A 40 -15.51 -6.90 9.78
C VAL A 40 -14.32 -7.53 9.08
N VAL A 41 -14.33 -7.55 7.76
CA VAL A 41 -13.24 -8.07 6.93
C VAL A 41 -12.48 -6.91 6.32
N ARG A 42 -11.20 -6.79 6.65
CA ARG A 42 -10.29 -5.80 6.05
C ARG A 42 -9.93 -6.21 4.62
N ARG A 43 -9.97 -5.28 3.69
CA ARG A 43 -9.60 -5.55 2.28
C ARG A 43 -8.10 -5.78 2.11
N ASP A 44 -7.27 -4.99 2.80
CA ASP A 44 -5.81 -4.96 2.63
C ASP A 44 -5.10 -6.23 3.13
N THR A 45 -5.55 -6.77 4.27
CA THR A 45 -4.96 -7.96 4.91
C THR A 45 -5.87 -9.20 4.85
N ARG A 46 -7.15 -9.04 4.50
CA ARG A 46 -8.23 -10.04 4.61
C ARG A 46 -8.44 -10.56 6.04
N GLU A 47 -7.95 -9.83 7.01
CA GLU A 47 -8.16 -10.12 8.42
C GLU A 47 -9.64 -9.98 8.78
N LYS A 48 -10.13 -10.93 9.59
CA LYS A 48 -11.50 -10.93 10.12
C LYS A 48 -11.49 -10.48 11.57
N ILE A 49 -12.18 -9.40 11.85
CA ILE A 49 -12.27 -8.78 13.18
C ILE A 49 -13.72 -8.91 13.67
N VAL A 50 -13.91 -9.57 14.81
CA VAL A 50 -15.23 -9.64 15.46
C VAL A 50 -15.44 -8.38 16.28
N VAL A 51 -16.56 -7.70 16.05
CA VAL A 51 -16.90 -6.42 16.68
C VAL A 51 -18.32 -6.48 17.25
N SER A 52 -18.53 -5.93 18.42
CA SER A 52 -19.89 -5.77 18.99
C SER A 52 -20.72 -4.81 18.12
N LEU A 53 -22.01 -5.12 17.96
CA LEU A 53 -22.95 -4.24 17.27
C LEU A 53 -23.05 -2.86 17.92
N ASP A 54 -22.91 -2.79 19.25
CA ASP A 54 -22.99 -1.53 20.01
C ASP A 54 -21.81 -0.61 19.75
N GLU A 55 -20.64 -1.17 19.42
CA GLU A 55 -19.38 -0.43 19.21
C GLU A 55 -19.00 -0.26 17.74
N ILE A 56 -19.77 -0.82 16.82
CA ILE A 56 -19.37 -0.92 15.40
C ILE A 56 -19.02 0.45 14.78
N ALA A 57 -19.77 1.49 15.11
CA ALA A 57 -19.54 2.82 14.52
C ALA A 57 -18.18 3.42 14.90
N THR A 58 -17.74 3.17 16.15
CA THR A 58 -16.43 3.61 16.65
C THR A 58 -15.33 2.72 16.08
N LYS A 59 -15.51 1.41 16.15
CA LYS A 59 -14.53 0.42 15.68
C LYS A 59 -14.25 0.51 14.18
N LEU A 60 -15.25 0.80 13.36
CA LEU A 60 -15.03 1.00 11.92
C LEU A 60 -14.13 2.19 11.63
N ARG A 61 -14.23 3.28 12.39
CA ARG A 61 -13.33 4.43 12.23
C ARG A 61 -11.90 4.06 12.61
N GLU A 62 -11.71 3.40 13.75
CA GLU A 62 -10.41 2.91 14.21
C GLU A 62 -9.77 1.97 13.16
N ILE A 63 -10.55 1.05 12.60
CA ILE A 63 -10.09 0.13 11.55
C ILE A 63 -9.65 0.89 10.29
N LEU A 64 -10.42 1.88 9.84
CA LEU A 64 -10.06 2.71 8.69
C LEU A 64 -8.77 3.50 8.91
N GLU A 65 -8.60 4.10 10.10
CA GLU A 65 -7.37 4.80 10.47
C GLU A 65 -6.17 3.84 10.51
N THR A 66 -6.37 2.64 11.05
CA THR A 66 -5.34 1.59 11.07
C THR A 66 -4.96 1.15 9.66
N ILE A 67 -5.93 0.91 8.78
CA ILE A 67 -5.68 0.58 7.37
C ILE A 67 -4.84 1.67 6.69
N GLN A 68 -5.21 2.93 6.89
CA GLN A 68 -4.48 4.07 6.32
C GLN A 68 -3.04 4.12 6.83
N GLN A 69 -2.84 3.92 8.14
CA GLN A 69 -1.52 3.93 8.74
C GLN A 69 -0.65 2.75 8.28
N ASP A 70 -1.22 1.56 8.20
CA ASP A 70 -0.52 0.35 7.73
C ASP A 70 -0.08 0.51 6.27
N MET A 71 -0.94 1.06 5.41
CA MET A 71 -0.61 1.35 4.02
C MET A 71 0.50 2.40 3.91
N TYR A 72 0.42 3.46 4.71
CA TYR A 72 1.45 4.50 4.76
C TYR A 72 2.81 3.92 5.21
N ASN A 73 2.82 3.19 6.31
CA ASN A 73 4.04 2.58 6.84
C ASN A 73 4.69 1.63 5.81
N LYS A 74 3.90 0.80 5.18
CA LYS A 74 4.37 -0.12 4.12
C LYS A 74 4.97 0.65 2.93
N ALA A 75 4.33 1.72 2.50
CA ALA A 75 4.84 2.57 1.42
C ALA A 75 6.12 3.31 1.82
N GLU A 76 6.19 3.81 3.05
CA GLU A 76 7.38 4.48 3.59
C GLU A 76 8.56 3.51 3.72
N GLU A 77 8.34 2.32 4.25
CA GLU A 77 9.37 1.27 4.34
C GLU A 77 9.87 0.88 2.96
N PHE A 78 8.95 0.67 2.02
CA PHE A 78 9.32 0.37 0.63
C PHE A 78 10.16 1.49 0.02
N LEU A 79 9.77 2.75 0.19
CA LEU A 79 10.52 3.88 -0.34
C LEU A 79 11.90 3.97 0.30
N LYS A 80 12.02 3.85 1.62
CA LYS A 80 13.30 3.87 2.34
C LYS A 80 14.24 2.75 1.88
N ALA A 81 13.70 1.56 1.64
CA ALA A 81 14.47 0.41 1.14
C ALA A 81 14.94 0.57 -0.31
N HIS A 82 14.36 1.53 -1.06
CA HIS A 82 14.68 1.78 -2.47
C HIS A 82 15.36 3.13 -2.71
N ILE A 83 15.89 3.75 -1.65
CA ILE A 83 16.72 4.97 -1.74
C ILE A 83 18.13 4.63 -1.25
N ASP A 84 19.08 4.66 -2.17
CA ASP A 84 20.51 4.48 -1.90
C ASP A 84 21.29 5.79 -2.05
N THR A 85 22.57 5.77 -1.71
CA THR A 85 23.50 6.88 -1.90
C THR A 85 24.73 6.36 -2.64
N ALA A 86 25.24 7.13 -3.61
CA ALA A 86 26.49 6.86 -4.32
C ALA A 86 27.32 8.13 -4.45
N VAL A 87 28.63 7.97 -4.32
CA VAL A 87 29.61 9.06 -4.48
C VAL A 87 30.35 8.92 -5.81
N THR A 88 30.50 7.70 -6.31
CA THR A 88 31.18 7.40 -7.57
C THR A 88 30.21 6.80 -8.60
N MET A 89 30.61 6.84 -9.87
CA MET A 89 29.85 6.22 -10.97
C MET A 89 29.74 4.70 -10.81
N ASP A 90 30.81 4.06 -10.35
CA ASP A 90 30.83 2.59 -10.17
C ASP A 90 29.89 2.16 -9.06
N GLU A 91 29.89 2.86 -7.92
CA GLU A 91 28.89 2.63 -6.86
C GLU A 91 27.46 2.82 -7.36
N MET A 92 27.22 3.85 -8.18
CA MET A 92 25.89 4.11 -8.75
C MET A 92 25.45 2.95 -9.65
N LYS A 93 26.32 2.42 -10.50
CA LYS A 93 26.05 1.24 -11.35
C LYS A 93 25.74 0.02 -10.51
N GLU A 94 26.52 -0.25 -9.48
CA GLU A 94 26.30 -1.35 -8.55
C GLU A 94 24.94 -1.25 -7.84
N LYS A 95 24.58 -0.04 -7.36
CA LYS A 95 23.28 0.18 -6.71
C LYS A 95 22.11 -0.06 -7.64
N PHE A 96 22.16 0.45 -8.87
CA PHE A 96 21.10 0.19 -9.86
C PHE A 96 21.04 -1.27 -10.31
N ALA A 97 22.15 -1.99 -10.31
CA ALA A 97 22.16 -3.43 -10.60
C ALA A 97 21.54 -4.25 -9.46
N ALA A 98 21.79 -3.85 -8.21
CA ALA A 98 21.28 -4.52 -7.04
C ALA A 98 19.79 -4.21 -6.77
N ASN A 99 19.40 -2.94 -6.93
CA ASN A 99 18.05 -2.48 -6.60
C ASN A 99 17.62 -1.35 -7.56
N ARG A 100 16.48 -1.55 -8.24
CA ARG A 100 15.90 -0.53 -9.13
C ARG A 100 15.10 0.48 -8.31
N GLY A 101 15.79 1.45 -7.74
CA GLY A 101 15.21 2.49 -6.92
C GLY A 101 15.75 3.88 -7.29
N PHE A 102 15.90 4.71 -6.29
CA PHE A 102 16.50 6.03 -6.39
C PHE A 102 17.90 6.00 -5.79
N VAL A 103 18.81 6.72 -6.44
CA VAL A 103 20.19 6.92 -5.92
C VAL A 103 20.42 8.41 -5.73
N LYS A 104 20.76 8.80 -4.50
CA LYS A 104 21.22 10.15 -4.18
C LYS A 104 22.69 10.26 -4.53
N ALA A 105 23.04 11.20 -5.40
CA ALA A 105 24.41 11.43 -5.83
C ALA A 105 24.68 12.94 -5.97
N CYS A 106 25.97 13.31 -6.00
CA CYS A 106 26.37 14.68 -6.29
C CYS A 106 26.05 15.03 -7.75
N TRP A 107 25.61 16.25 -7.98
CA TRP A 107 25.36 16.79 -9.30
C TRP A 107 26.21 18.04 -9.54
N CYS A 108 26.91 18.08 -10.68
CA CYS A 108 27.81 19.18 -11.03
C CYS A 108 27.12 20.33 -11.79
N GLY A 109 25.89 20.17 -12.22
CA GLY A 109 25.14 21.17 -13.00
C GLY A 109 25.41 21.12 -14.50
N ASP A 110 26.20 20.17 -14.97
CA ASP A 110 26.58 20.07 -16.41
C ASP A 110 25.66 19.04 -17.10
N PRO A 111 24.94 19.45 -18.19
CA PRO A 111 24.12 18.55 -19.01
C PRO A 111 24.92 17.41 -19.66
N VAL A 112 26.20 17.58 -19.92
CA VAL A 112 27.06 16.54 -20.50
C VAL A 112 27.22 15.41 -19.46
N CYS A 113 27.55 15.76 -18.23
CA CYS A 113 27.68 14.80 -17.13
C CYS A 113 26.36 14.04 -16.89
N GLU A 114 25.22 14.71 -16.97
CA GLU A 114 23.91 14.06 -16.87
C GLU A 114 23.71 13.04 -18.01
N GLY A 115 24.11 13.38 -19.23
CA GLY A 115 24.08 12.47 -20.37
C GLY A 115 24.98 11.25 -20.19
N GLU A 116 26.17 11.43 -19.61
CA GLU A 116 27.08 10.34 -19.26
C GLU A 116 26.48 9.41 -18.20
N VAL A 117 25.89 9.95 -17.13
CA VAL A 117 25.18 9.17 -16.10
C VAL A 117 24.10 8.30 -16.74
N LYS A 118 23.29 8.86 -17.61
CA LYS A 118 22.22 8.14 -18.32
C LYS A 118 22.77 7.00 -19.19
N TYR A 119 23.87 7.25 -19.92
CA TYR A 119 24.49 6.26 -20.76
C TYR A 119 25.13 5.13 -19.95
N GLU A 120 25.94 5.48 -18.96
CA GLU A 120 26.73 4.56 -18.15
C GLU A 120 25.86 3.67 -17.23
N THR A 121 24.68 4.15 -16.80
CA THR A 121 23.76 3.41 -15.95
C THR A 121 22.67 2.66 -16.72
N GLY A 122 22.68 2.74 -18.06
CA GLY A 122 21.67 2.10 -18.89
C GLY A 122 20.27 2.74 -18.81
N GLY A 123 20.21 4.06 -18.50
CA GLY A 123 18.97 4.83 -18.60
C GLY A 123 18.52 5.57 -17.34
N ALA A 124 19.34 5.66 -16.28
CA ALA A 124 19.01 6.49 -15.13
C ALA A 124 18.85 7.96 -15.54
N ALA A 125 17.88 8.64 -14.96
CA ALA A 125 17.60 10.04 -15.21
C ALA A 125 17.52 10.81 -13.90
N THR A 126 18.05 12.03 -13.92
CA THR A 126 17.90 12.96 -12.80
C THR A 126 16.42 13.31 -12.59
N ARG A 127 16.01 13.45 -11.33
CA ARG A 127 14.63 13.73 -10.96
C ARG A 127 14.48 15.05 -10.22
N CYS A 128 15.25 15.25 -9.18
CA CYS A 128 15.18 16.46 -8.36
C CYS A 128 16.52 16.71 -7.66
N LEU A 129 16.77 17.95 -7.31
CA LEU A 129 17.79 18.36 -6.35
C LEU A 129 17.19 18.28 -4.94
N ILE A 130 17.97 17.80 -3.98
CA ILE A 130 17.56 17.66 -2.58
C ILE A 130 18.38 18.63 -1.74
#